data_2554dbe67e6c91d43150c73c5fa622a4
#
_entry.id   2554dbe67e6c91d43150c73c5fa622a4
#
_cell.length_a   1.000
_cell.length_b   1.000
_cell.length_c   1.000
_cell.angle_alpha   90.00
_cell.angle_beta   90.00
_cell.angle_gamma   90.00
#
_symmetry.space_group_name_H-M   'P 1'
#
loop_
_entity.id
_entity.type
_entity.pdbx_description
1 polymer ?
#
loop_
_entity_poly.entity_id
_entity_poly.type
_entity_poly.pdbx_seq_one_letter_code
_entity_poly.pdbx_strand_id
1 'polypeptide(L)'
;MNLAPNKKNMFWHSLMSAFSYLRSLISKKLDSKQKEFSKLVKENQGLIIKVSRLYTNSLEDEQDLFQEIVLQLWRSYDSFKGQSKISTWMYRVALNTAITLFRKKTKSPQTDELMDFHHRDYVEDDDEKQQQITLLYKVIKMLPKVERAIVMMYLDDLPYRDIAENLGITEVNARVKMNRLKKTLKELMTQHA
;
A
#
# COMPACT_ATOMS: atom_id res chain seq x y z
N MET A 1 19.21 -57.83 36.27
CA MET A 1 19.00 -57.97 34.83
C MET A 1 18.73 -56.60 34.29
N ASN A 2 19.79 -55.89 33.86
CA ASN A 2 19.70 -54.50 33.32
C ASN A 2 19.40 -54.61 31.85
N LEU A 3 18.16 -54.29 31.47
CA LEU A 3 17.77 -54.12 30.06
C LEU A 3 18.38 -52.81 29.52
N ALA A 4 19.35 -52.94 28.62
CA ALA A 4 19.90 -51.81 27.90
C ALA A 4 18.82 -51.04 27.15
N PRO A 5 18.78 -49.70 27.17
CA PRO A 5 17.75 -48.90 26.47
C PRO A 5 17.79 -49.18 24.98
N ASN A 6 16.62 -49.51 24.44
CA ASN A 6 16.42 -49.87 23.05
C ASN A 6 16.84 -48.68 22.13
N LYS A 7 17.88 -48.85 21.30
CA LYS A 7 18.44 -47.84 20.39
C LYS A 7 17.37 -47.17 19.49
N LYS A 8 16.29 -47.87 19.16
CA LYS A 8 15.12 -47.33 18.45
C LYS A 8 14.41 -46.24 19.24
N ASN A 9 14.22 -46.40 20.53
CA ASN A 9 13.54 -45.42 21.39
C ASN A 9 14.38 -44.14 21.55
N MET A 10 15.69 -44.26 21.64
CA MET A 10 16.59 -43.07 21.68
C MET A 10 16.56 -42.26 20.41
N PHE A 11 16.50 -42.91 19.22
CA PHE A 11 16.37 -42.25 17.94
C PHE A 11 15.08 -41.46 17.82
N TRP A 12 13.95 -42.05 18.17
CA TRP A 12 12.65 -41.37 18.16
C TRP A 12 12.57 -40.22 19.16
N HIS A 13 13.12 -40.32 20.34
CA HIS A 13 13.21 -39.23 21.31
C HIS A 13 14.05 -38.05 20.80
N SER A 14 15.19 -38.32 20.20
CA SER A 14 16.05 -37.29 19.59
C SER A 14 15.33 -36.59 18.41
N LEU A 15 14.65 -37.36 17.56
CA LEU A 15 13.89 -36.82 16.44
C LEU A 15 12.75 -35.90 16.90
N MET A 16 11.96 -36.33 17.88
CA MET A 16 10.85 -35.53 18.45
C MET A 16 11.34 -34.26 19.15
N SER A 17 12.47 -34.32 19.83
CA SER A 17 13.12 -33.14 20.42
C SER A 17 13.57 -32.14 19.34
N ALA A 18 14.17 -32.63 18.25
CA ALA A 18 14.56 -31.79 17.12
C ALA A 18 13.34 -31.11 16.43
N PHE A 19 12.26 -31.87 16.25
CA PHE A 19 11.00 -31.31 15.69
C PHE A 19 10.39 -30.23 16.61
N SER A 20 10.36 -30.46 17.91
CA SER A 20 9.87 -29.49 18.90
C SER A 20 10.73 -28.20 18.89
N TYR A 21 12.04 -28.35 18.83
CA TYR A 21 12.98 -27.22 18.74
C TYR A 21 12.79 -26.43 17.43
N LEU A 22 12.70 -27.10 16.29
CA LEU A 22 12.45 -26.47 14.99
C LEU A 22 11.11 -25.73 14.97
N ARG A 23 10.05 -26.31 15.52
CA ARG A 23 8.73 -25.67 15.66
C ARG A 23 8.82 -24.41 16.52
N SER A 24 9.56 -24.44 17.62
CA SER A 24 9.80 -23.27 18.48
C SER A 24 10.58 -22.17 17.75
N LEU A 25 11.61 -22.50 16.97
CA LEU A 25 12.37 -21.55 16.17
C LEU A 25 11.54 -20.90 15.08
N ILE A 26 10.71 -21.70 14.37
CA ILE A 26 9.81 -21.20 13.34
C ILE A 26 8.78 -20.24 13.93
N SER A 27 8.16 -20.61 15.07
CA SER A 27 7.22 -19.75 15.79
C SER A 27 7.87 -18.42 16.21
N LYS A 28 9.05 -18.47 16.80
CA LYS A 28 9.79 -17.29 17.25
C LYS A 28 10.18 -16.36 16.09
N LYS A 29 10.60 -16.94 14.97
CA LYS A 29 10.93 -16.18 13.75
C LYS A 29 9.68 -15.56 13.11
N LEU A 30 8.55 -16.25 13.14
CA LEU A 30 7.27 -15.74 12.64
C LEU A 30 6.78 -14.57 13.50
N ASP A 31 6.87 -14.68 14.82
CA ASP A 31 6.49 -13.61 15.76
C ASP A 31 7.35 -12.36 15.59
N SER A 32 8.66 -12.51 15.38
CA SER A 32 9.57 -11.40 15.10
C SER A 32 9.19 -10.70 13.78
N LYS A 33 9.01 -11.47 12.71
CA LYS A 33 8.61 -10.96 11.40
C LYS A 33 7.26 -10.21 11.46
N GLN A 34 6.28 -10.75 12.19
CA GLN A 34 4.97 -10.10 12.35
C GLN A 34 5.09 -8.76 13.08
N LYS A 35 5.92 -8.69 14.13
CA LYS A 35 6.16 -7.44 14.87
C LYS A 35 6.84 -6.39 13.99
N GLU A 36 7.87 -6.78 13.25
CA GLU A 36 8.59 -5.88 12.32
C GLU A 36 7.65 -5.37 11.22
N PHE A 37 6.86 -6.25 10.61
CA PHE A 37 5.88 -5.88 9.60
C PHE A 37 4.78 -4.98 10.17
N SER A 38 4.24 -5.28 11.34
CA SER A 38 3.21 -4.45 11.99
C SER A 38 3.73 -3.04 12.28
N LYS A 39 4.98 -2.92 12.74
CA LYS A 39 5.64 -1.64 12.93
C LYS A 39 5.77 -0.89 11.60
N LEU A 40 6.25 -1.56 10.55
CA LEU A 40 6.38 -1.00 9.22
C LEU A 40 5.05 -0.44 8.69
N VAL A 41 3.98 -1.23 8.78
CA VAL A 41 2.64 -0.79 8.34
C VAL A 41 2.16 0.41 9.14
N LYS A 42 2.34 0.39 10.47
CA LYS A 42 1.95 1.49 11.35
C LYS A 42 2.70 2.79 11.02
N GLU A 43 3.99 2.73 10.78
CA GLU A 43 4.82 3.89 10.41
C GLU A 43 4.48 4.46 9.03
N ASN A 44 3.96 3.64 8.12
CA ASN A 44 3.64 4.01 6.75
C ASN A 44 2.13 3.97 6.43
N GLN A 45 1.27 3.88 7.45
CA GLN A 45 -0.19 3.78 7.24
C GLN A 45 -0.77 4.94 6.43
N GLY A 46 -0.23 6.14 6.56
CA GLY A 46 -0.65 7.32 5.82
C GLY A 46 -0.55 7.14 4.30
N LEU A 47 0.51 6.48 3.82
CA LEU A 47 0.68 6.13 2.42
C LEU A 47 -0.45 5.19 1.95
N ILE A 48 -0.73 4.13 2.72
CA ILE A 48 -1.74 3.14 2.36
C ILE A 48 -3.13 3.79 2.34
N ILE A 49 -3.46 4.61 3.35
CA ILE A 49 -4.73 5.35 3.43
C ILE A 49 -4.88 6.29 2.22
N LYS A 50 -3.84 7.06 1.89
CA LYS A 50 -3.87 7.97 0.73
C LYS A 50 -4.17 7.22 -0.56
N VAL A 51 -3.48 6.11 -0.83
CA VAL A 51 -3.71 5.28 -2.02
C VAL A 51 -5.13 4.72 -1.99
N SER A 52 -5.58 4.13 -0.86
CA SER A 52 -6.92 3.57 -0.76
C SER A 52 -7.99 4.62 -1.06
N ARG A 53 -7.90 5.81 -0.46
CA ARG A 53 -8.82 6.92 -0.66
C ARG A 53 -8.88 7.43 -2.10
N LEU A 54 -7.73 7.51 -2.78
CA LEU A 54 -7.68 8.00 -4.16
C LEU A 54 -8.27 7.02 -5.18
N TYR A 55 -8.30 5.74 -4.86
CA TYR A 55 -8.76 4.71 -5.79
C TYR A 55 -10.13 4.13 -5.43
N THR A 56 -10.82 4.67 -4.41
CA THR A 56 -12.15 4.23 -3.99
C THR A 56 -13.10 5.42 -3.85
N ASN A 57 -14.40 5.15 -3.85
CA ASN A 57 -15.44 6.17 -3.76
C ASN A 57 -16.29 6.05 -2.49
N SER A 58 -16.24 4.90 -1.80
CA SER A 58 -16.93 4.68 -0.54
C SER A 58 -15.95 4.37 0.59
N LEU A 59 -16.39 4.56 1.82
CA LEU A 59 -15.61 4.21 3.01
C LEU A 59 -15.36 2.70 3.10
N GLU A 60 -16.35 1.90 2.73
CA GLU A 60 -16.26 0.43 2.72
C GLU A 60 -15.19 -0.02 1.73
N ASP A 61 -15.24 0.45 0.49
CA ASP A 61 -14.22 0.16 -0.53
C ASP A 61 -12.82 0.65 -0.10
N GLU A 62 -12.72 1.79 0.62
CA GLU A 62 -11.44 2.30 1.14
C GLU A 62 -10.85 1.33 2.16
N GLN A 63 -11.68 0.81 3.07
CA GLN A 63 -11.27 -0.16 4.09
C GLN A 63 -10.87 -1.50 3.46
N ASP A 64 -11.64 -1.98 2.50
CA ASP A 64 -11.34 -3.22 1.78
C ASP A 64 -10.04 -3.11 1.00
N LEU A 65 -9.84 -2.01 0.29
CA LEU A 65 -8.59 -1.77 -0.44
C LEU A 65 -7.40 -1.63 0.51
N PHE A 66 -7.57 -0.96 1.65
CA PHE A 66 -6.53 -0.87 2.68
C PHE A 66 -6.12 -2.26 3.17
N GLN A 67 -7.08 -3.11 3.51
CA GLN A 67 -6.81 -4.48 3.97
C GLN A 67 -6.11 -5.31 2.88
N GLU A 68 -6.56 -5.21 1.63
CA GLU A 68 -5.94 -5.94 0.52
C GLU A 68 -4.50 -5.46 0.26
N ILE A 69 -4.23 -4.15 0.35
CA ILE A 69 -2.87 -3.62 0.24
C ILE A 69 -1.98 -4.19 1.35
N VAL A 70 -2.44 -4.17 2.61
CA VAL A 70 -1.69 -4.73 3.73
C VAL A 70 -1.40 -6.22 3.52
N LEU A 71 -2.39 -6.98 3.02
CA LEU A 71 -2.22 -8.40 2.71
C LEU A 71 -1.18 -8.63 1.60
N GLN A 72 -1.19 -7.82 0.54
CA GLN A 72 -0.21 -7.91 -0.56
C GLN A 72 1.19 -7.49 -0.10
N LEU A 73 1.30 -6.48 0.75
CA LEU A 73 2.55 -6.10 1.40
C LEU A 73 3.11 -7.26 2.24
N TRP A 74 2.28 -7.92 3.05
CA TRP A 74 2.68 -9.08 3.84
C TRP A 74 3.19 -10.22 2.96
N ARG A 75 2.45 -10.56 1.89
CA ARG A 75 2.82 -11.63 0.95
C ARG A 75 4.14 -11.36 0.23
N SER A 76 4.43 -10.10 -0.05
CA SER A 76 5.65 -9.68 -0.77
C SER A 76 6.79 -9.23 0.15
N TYR A 77 6.59 -9.22 1.47
CA TYR A 77 7.55 -8.69 2.43
C TYR A 77 8.92 -9.40 2.37
N ASP A 78 8.92 -10.72 2.21
CA ASP A 78 10.17 -11.50 2.08
C ASP A 78 10.94 -11.21 0.79
N SER A 79 10.28 -10.67 -0.22
CA SER A 79 10.91 -10.29 -1.49
C SER A 79 11.57 -8.91 -1.46
N PHE A 80 11.27 -8.11 -0.45
CA PHE A 80 11.90 -6.80 -0.28
C PHE A 80 13.35 -6.94 0.16
N LYS A 81 14.27 -6.64 -0.75
CA LYS A 81 15.73 -6.80 -0.53
C LYS A 81 16.45 -5.50 -0.14
N GLY A 82 15.72 -4.43 0.19
CA GLY A 82 16.31 -3.13 0.53
C GLY A 82 16.97 -2.39 -0.64
N GLN A 83 16.69 -2.75 -1.89
CA GLN A 83 17.25 -2.11 -3.09
C GLN A 83 16.66 -0.72 -3.37
N SER A 84 15.55 -0.38 -2.75
CA SER A 84 14.89 0.93 -2.81
C SER A 84 14.49 1.37 -1.40
N LYS A 85 14.07 2.64 -1.25
CA LYS A 85 13.42 3.07 -0.01
C LYS A 85 12.17 2.24 0.22
N ILE A 86 11.88 1.92 1.48
CA ILE A 86 10.71 1.11 1.85
C ILE A 86 9.40 1.74 1.36
N SER A 87 9.27 3.07 1.42
CA SER A 87 8.12 3.80 0.91
C SER A 87 7.93 3.64 -0.60
N THR A 88 9.02 3.66 -1.39
CA THR A 88 8.97 3.42 -2.85
C THR A 88 8.45 2.02 -3.16
N TRP A 89 8.92 1.00 -2.44
CA TRP A 89 8.43 -0.37 -2.58
C TRP A 89 6.97 -0.50 -2.17
N MET A 90 6.57 0.11 -1.04
CA MET A 90 5.18 0.10 -0.58
C MET A 90 4.25 0.78 -1.58
N TYR A 91 4.65 1.91 -2.18
CA TYR A 91 3.90 2.54 -3.26
C TYR A 91 3.66 1.62 -4.44
N ARG A 92 4.70 0.91 -4.89
CA ARG A 92 4.58 -0.06 -5.99
C ARG A 92 3.55 -1.14 -5.70
N VAL A 93 3.60 -1.74 -4.50
CA VAL A 93 2.66 -2.78 -4.09
C VAL A 93 1.24 -2.20 -3.99
N ALA A 94 1.08 -1.06 -3.32
CA ALA A 94 -0.23 -0.43 -3.11
C ALA A 94 -0.90 -0.02 -4.43
N LEU A 95 -0.17 0.65 -5.33
CA LEU A 95 -0.70 1.08 -6.63
C LEU A 95 -1.05 -0.10 -7.53
N ASN A 96 -0.20 -1.12 -7.59
CA ASN A 96 -0.48 -2.33 -8.37
C ASN A 96 -1.74 -3.04 -7.86
N THR A 97 -1.91 -3.12 -6.54
CA THR A 97 -3.09 -3.69 -5.91
C THR A 97 -4.33 -2.89 -6.27
N ALA A 98 -4.30 -1.57 -6.08
CA ALA A 98 -5.41 -0.68 -6.39
C ALA A 98 -5.82 -0.77 -7.87
N ILE A 99 -4.86 -0.66 -8.80
CA ILE A 99 -5.11 -0.72 -10.24
C ILE A 99 -5.68 -2.09 -10.64
N THR A 100 -5.18 -3.18 -10.06
CA THR A 100 -5.64 -4.54 -10.37
C THR A 100 -7.08 -4.79 -9.90
N LEU A 101 -7.42 -4.37 -8.69
CA LEU A 101 -8.79 -4.49 -8.17
C LEU A 101 -9.80 -3.67 -8.98
N PHE A 102 -9.43 -2.45 -9.36
CA PHE A 102 -10.26 -1.64 -10.24
C PHE A 102 -10.50 -2.25 -11.62
N ARG A 103 -9.48 -2.90 -12.21
CA ARG A 103 -9.66 -3.61 -13.50
C ARG A 103 -10.65 -4.76 -13.40
N LYS A 104 -10.76 -5.41 -12.23
CA LYS A 104 -11.76 -6.46 -11.99
C LYS A 104 -13.17 -5.88 -11.85
N LYS A 105 -13.33 -4.75 -11.14
CA LYS A 105 -14.64 -4.08 -10.96
C LYS A 105 -15.18 -3.46 -12.27
N THR A 106 -14.32 -2.87 -13.12
CA THR A 106 -14.75 -2.26 -14.39
C THR A 106 -15.09 -3.26 -15.50
N LYS A 107 -14.82 -4.54 -15.33
CA LYS A 107 -15.36 -5.61 -16.20
C LYS A 107 -16.82 -5.98 -15.86
N SER A 108 -17.33 -5.53 -14.71
CA SER A 108 -18.75 -5.56 -14.37
C SER A 108 -19.34 -4.18 -14.72
N PRO A 109 -20.45 -4.08 -15.46
CA PRO A 109 -21.05 -2.79 -15.83
C PRO A 109 -21.68 -2.17 -14.58
N GLN A 110 -20.90 -1.35 -13.88
CA GLN A 110 -21.42 -0.44 -12.87
C GLN A 110 -21.08 0.98 -13.31
N THR A 111 -22.13 1.74 -13.53
CA THR A 111 -22.19 3.18 -13.76
C THR A 111 -21.25 3.90 -12.76
N ASP A 112 -20.34 4.72 -13.30
CA ASP A 112 -19.61 5.73 -12.53
C ASP A 112 -20.61 6.81 -12.05
N GLU A 113 -21.40 6.52 -11.04
CA GLU A 113 -22.09 7.55 -10.29
C GLU A 113 -21.06 8.36 -9.52
N LEU A 114 -21.06 9.66 -9.76
CA LEU A 114 -20.37 10.67 -8.97
C LEU A 114 -20.95 10.62 -7.55
N MET A 115 -20.42 9.72 -6.72
CA MET A 115 -20.86 9.61 -5.33
C MET A 115 -20.20 10.69 -4.48
N ASP A 116 -21.06 11.29 -3.66
CA ASP A 116 -20.76 12.30 -2.66
C ASP A 116 -19.50 11.97 -1.85
N PHE A 117 -18.66 12.96 -1.75
CA PHE A 117 -17.49 12.95 -0.90
C PHE A 117 -17.94 12.90 0.55
N HIS A 118 -17.95 11.74 1.19
CA HIS A 118 -18.16 11.68 2.64
C HIS A 118 -17.00 12.40 3.33
N HIS A 119 -17.34 13.57 3.82
CA HIS A 119 -16.51 14.41 4.67
C HIS A 119 -16.18 13.60 5.93
N ARG A 120 -14.94 13.15 6.08
CA ARG A 120 -14.47 12.65 7.36
C ARG A 120 -13.99 13.83 8.17
N ASP A 121 -14.59 13.98 9.35
CA ASP A 121 -14.14 14.89 10.39
C ASP A 121 -12.67 14.64 10.71
N TYR A 122 -11.81 15.48 10.17
CA TYR A 122 -10.47 15.66 10.70
C TYR A 122 -10.57 16.77 11.74
N VAL A 123 -10.02 16.46 12.91
CA VAL A 123 -9.85 17.33 14.06
C VAL A 123 -9.82 18.83 13.68
N GLU A 124 -10.70 19.57 14.32
CA GLU A 124 -10.84 21.03 14.29
C GLU A 124 -9.48 21.71 14.43
N ASP A 125 -8.93 22.24 13.34
CA ASP A 125 -7.95 23.34 13.49
C ASP A 125 -7.61 24.04 12.14
N ASP A 126 -8.48 24.36 11.31
CA ASP A 126 -8.37 25.26 10.17
C ASP A 126 -9.32 24.85 9.03
N ASP A 127 -10.52 25.37 9.08
CA ASP A 127 -11.60 25.06 8.12
C ASP A 127 -11.18 25.29 6.65
N GLU A 128 -10.42 26.36 6.37
CA GLU A 128 -9.95 26.66 5.00
C GLU A 128 -8.94 25.64 4.48
N LYS A 129 -8.00 25.22 5.31
CA LYS A 129 -6.97 24.26 4.94
C LYS A 129 -7.57 22.89 4.66
N GLN A 130 -8.55 22.49 5.46
CA GLN A 130 -9.27 21.23 5.27
C GLN A 130 -10.09 21.24 3.98
N GLN A 131 -10.74 22.33 3.66
CA GLN A 131 -11.47 22.53 2.40
C GLN A 131 -10.52 22.44 1.19
N GLN A 132 -9.35 23.06 1.25
CA GLN A 132 -8.34 22.99 0.20
C GLN A 132 -7.81 21.56 -0.02
N ILE A 133 -7.58 20.81 1.06
CA ILE A 133 -7.16 19.40 0.99
C ILE A 133 -8.26 18.54 0.35
N THR A 134 -9.50 18.74 0.76
CA THR A 134 -10.66 18.04 0.21
C THR A 134 -10.83 18.32 -1.28
N LEU A 135 -10.72 19.58 -1.68
CA LEU A 135 -10.75 20.00 -3.08
C LEU A 135 -9.60 19.35 -3.87
N LEU A 136 -8.39 19.34 -3.33
CA LEU A 136 -7.24 18.71 -3.97
C LEU A 136 -7.50 17.22 -4.24
N TYR A 137 -8.00 16.48 -3.27
CA TYR A 137 -8.35 15.06 -3.46
C TYR A 137 -9.44 14.87 -4.51
N LYS A 138 -10.48 15.72 -4.51
CA LYS A 138 -11.55 15.71 -5.51
C LYS A 138 -10.98 15.91 -6.92
N VAL A 139 -10.13 16.90 -7.10
CA VAL A 139 -9.50 17.21 -8.39
C VAL A 139 -8.55 16.09 -8.84
N ILE A 140 -7.75 15.53 -7.94
CA ILE A 140 -6.89 14.40 -8.29
C ILE A 140 -7.73 13.18 -8.73
N LYS A 141 -8.89 12.94 -8.13
CA LYS A 141 -9.79 11.85 -8.53
C LYS A 141 -10.36 12.01 -9.94
N MET A 142 -10.41 13.22 -10.49
CA MET A 142 -10.82 13.45 -11.89
C MET A 142 -9.74 13.02 -12.89
N LEU A 143 -8.49 12.89 -12.47
CA LEU A 143 -7.40 12.48 -13.34
C LEU A 143 -7.49 10.98 -13.70
N PRO A 144 -6.94 10.55 -14.86
CA PRO A 144 -6.73 9.15 -15.18
C PRO A 144 -5.90 8.43 -14.11
N LYS A 145 -6.16 7.14 -13.88
CA LYS A 145 -5.56 6.35 -12.78
C LYS A 145 -4.04 6.42 -12.67
N VAL A 146 -3.33 6.37 -13.81
CA VAL A 146 -1.86 6.48 -13.83
C VAL A 146 -1.40 7.90 -13.44
N GLU A 147 -2.14 8.91 -13.86
CA GLU A 147 -1.84 10.32 -13.56
C GLU A 147 -2.07 10.64 -12.08
N ARG A 148 -3.12 10.06 -11.47
CA ARG A 148 -3.31 10.11 -10.00
C ARG A 148 -2.07 9.59 -9.26
N ALA A 149 -1.52 8.45 -9.70
CA ALA A 149 -0.33 7.86 -9.10
C ALA A 149 0.88 8.79 -9.21
N ILE A 150 1.10 9.44 -10.36
CA ILE A 150 2.20 10.40 -10.56
C ILE A 150 2.08 11.57 -9.57
N VAL A 151 0.88 12.17 -9.50
CA VAL A 151 0.63 13.32 -8.61
C VAL A 151 0.84 12.92 -7.15
N MET A 152 0.29 11.78 -6.73
CA MET A 152 0.39 11.29 -5.35
C MET A 152 1.85 11.10 -4.93
N MET A 153 2.62 10.37 -5.73
CA MET A 153 4.03 10.12 -5.44
C MET A 153 4.86 11.41 -5.44
N TYR A 154 4.52 12.37 -6.32
CA TYR A 154 5.15 13.68 -6.35
C TYR A 154 4.84 14.51 -5.09
N LEU A 155 3.60 14.49 -4.61
CA LEU A 155 3.19 15.18 -3.38
C LEU A 155 3.81 14.58 -2.11
N ASP A 156 4.22 13.32 -2.17
CA ASP A 156 4.98 12.65 -1.10
C ASP A 156 6.51 12.71 -1.33
N ASP A 157 6.97 13.69 -2.13
CA ASP A 157 8.39 14.00 -2.38
C ASP A 157 9.22 12.82 -2.92
N LEU A 158 8.59 11.88 -3.66
CA LEU A 158 9.35 10.84 -4.34
C LEU A 158 10.14 11.44 -5.51
N PRO A 159 11.43 11.07 -5.66
CA PRO A 159 12.22 11.45 -6.82
C PRO A 159 11.59 10.96 -8.13
N TYR A 160 11.72 11.72 -9.21
CA TYR A 160 11.16 11.30 -10.51
C TYR A 160 11.67 9.94 -10.98
N ARG A 161 12.90 9.55 -10.62
CA ARG A 161 13.43 8.22 -10.87
C ARG A 161 12.58 7.14 -10.22
N ASP A 162 12.19 7.33 -8.96
CA ASP A 162 11.40 6.37 -8.20
C ASP A 162 9.95 6.32 -8.72
N ILE A 163 9.38 7.48 -9.11
CA ILE A 163 8.08 7.56 -9.78
C ILE A 163 8.10 6.78 -11.10
N ALA A 164 9.14 6.99 -11.90
CA ALA A 164 9.33 6.32 -13.19
C ALA A 164 9.45 4.81 -13.04
N GLU A 165 10.27 4.35 -12.08
CA GLU A 165 10.44 2.93 -11.78
C GLU A 165 9.14 2.27 -11.32
N ASN A 166 8.36 2.94 -10.45
CA ASN A 166 7.08 2.41 -9.98
C ASN A 166 6.04 2.26 -11.10
N LEU A 167 6.07 3.12 -12.10
CA LEU A 167 5.10 3.16 -13.19
C LEU A 167 5.58 2.51 -14.50
N GLY A 168 6.82 2.03 -14.54
CA GLY A 168 7.41 1.43 -15.74
C GLY A 168 7.57 2.43 -16.91
N ILE A 169 7.87 3.69 -16.60
CA ILE A 169 8.12 4.76 -17.58
C ILE A 169 9.53 5.33 -17.41
N THR A 170 9.99 6.17 -18.34
CA THR A 170 11.27 6.86 -18.19
C THR A 170 11.16 8.06 -17.23
N GLU A 171 12.25 8.42 -16.56
CA GLU A 171 12.29 9.60 -15.67
C GLU A 171 11.91 10.88 -16.40
N VAL A 172 12.39 11.05 -17.64
CA VAL A 172 12.03 12.19 -18.49
C VAL A 172 10.52 12.24 -18.73
N ASN A 173 9.90 11.10 -19.03
CA ASN A 173 8.46 11.02 -19.23
C ASN A 173 7.69 11.35 -17.94
N ALA A 174 8.13 10.86 -16.78
CA ALA A 174 7.53 11.19 -15.49
C ALA A 174 7.56 12.72 -15.22
N ARG A 175 8.70 13.36 -15.50
CA ARG A 175 8.89 14.82 -15.35
C ARG A 175 7.99 15.62 -16.30
N VAL A 176 7.94 15.22 -17.58
CA VAL A 176 7.08 15.88 -18.59
C VAL A 176 5.61 15.74 -18.22
N LYS A 177 5.18 14.52 -17.83
CA LYS A 177 3.80 14.29 -17.39
C LYS A 177 3.46 15.14 -16.16
N MET A 178 4.32 15.17 -15.14
CA MET A 178 4.06 15.97 -13.94
C MET A 178 3.96 17.48 -14.24
N ASN A 179 4.78 18.00 -15.13
CA ASN A 179 4.70 19.41 -15.53
C ASN A 179 3.36 19.76 -16.23
N ARG A 180 2.82 18.85 -17.04
CA ARG A 180 1.48 18.98 -17.63
C ARG A 180 0.40 18.89 -16.56
N LEU A 181 0.51 17.92 -15.65
CA LEU A 181 -0.43 17.70 -14.57
C LEU A 181 -0.53 18.89 -13.62
N LYS A 182 0.58 19.58 -13.33
CA LYS A 182 0.55 20.83 -12.53
C LYS A 182 -0.36 21.89 -13.13
N LYS A 183 -0.36 22.05 -14.47
CA LYS A 183 -1.25 22.99 -15.15
C LYS A 183 -2.71 22.55 -15.05
N THR A 184 -2.97 21.29 -15.39
CA THR A 184 -4.31 20.70 -15.31
C THR A 184 -4.88 20.80 -13.90
N LEU A 185 -4.10 20.47 -12.88
CA LEU A 185 -4.53 20.56 -11.47
C LEU A 185 -4.87 22.01 -11.09
N LYS A 186 -4.05 22.98 -11.50
CA LYS A 186 -4.32 24.41 -11.25
C LYS A 186 -5.63 24.84 -11.89
N GLU A 187 -5.87 24.47 -13.15
CA GLU A 187 -7.10 24.77 -13.88
C GLU A 187 -8.32 24.15 -13.20
N LEU A 188 -8.25 22.86 -12.85
CA LEU A 188 -9.34 22.14 -12.18
C LEU A 188 -9.61 22.72 -10.78
N MET A 189 -8.59 23.07 -10.01
CA MET A 189 -8.77 23.71 -8.71
C MET A 189 -9.46 25.06 -8.83
N THR A 190 -9.10 25.88 -9.83
CA THR A 190 -9.77 27.18 -10.07
C THR A 190 -11.23 27.01 -10.51
N GLN A 191 -11.56 25.94 -11.24
CA GLN A 191 -12.94 25.67 -11.71
C GLN A 191 -13.85 25.14 -10.58
N HIS A 192 -13.28 24.55 -9.54
CA HIS A 192 -14.05 23.89 -8.48
C HIS A 192 -13.88 24.54 -7.09
N ALA A 193 -13.08 25.61 -7.00
CA ALA A 193 -13.01 26.49 -5.82
C ALA A 193 -14.22 27.42 -5.79
#